data_717557beefaaca43a67ffb9535cf1656
#
_entry.id   717557beefaaca43a67ffb9535cf1656
#
_cell.length_a   1.000
_cell.length_b   1.000
_cell.length_c   1.000
_cell.angle_alpha   90.00
_cell.angle_beta   90.00
_cell.angle_gamma   90.00
#
_symmetry.space_group_name_H-M   'P 1'
#
loop_
_entity.id
_entity.type
_entity.pdbx_description
1 polymer ?
#
loop_
_entity_poly.entity_id
_entity_poly.type
_entity_poly.pdbx_seq_one_letter_code
_entity_poly.pdbx_strand_id
1 'polypeptide(L)'
;MEQAKQGRNETAPETAGYYRGAGCFSLKAAELNELLGVGRCFDMTGRDLSIGGRQARLWVVNGYAQEDLLERVIAGWQALPDLNGVTDAADFCRRYVSACDAAAEPDRDTAVMGVFAGKTLAIIDGFGGGVVLDAKQFPTRSVEEPDTSRVLRGSHDGFVENLMQNAALLRRRVRDTHLRLERLQLPERSGTDVALCYMEGEADEGLLRALREKLMHIQLRSVAMSQETIAEAIAPRQFWNPFPKVRYTERPDVATACIMEGDVVVLVDNSASALLLPTTILRFNEEINDYYFPPLIGTYLQIIRTLVLLLTMFITPLWYLLVKNPDTLHENLRFLLVQDEYYVPLIVQLLLVELIIDILKIASLNTPDVLSNSFSMLGALILGDFAVQARWLVPEVLVYMAFVAVANYAQHSYEMGYATKLCRMLLLVLIWLWDWWGFAAGIVITLTLIVTAKPLVGKGYLYPLIPFDRKKLARLLYRRPVTKKNS
;
A
#
# COMPACT_ATOMS: atom_id res chain seq x y z
N MET A 1 1.26 -1.28 -63.10
CA MET A 1 0.09 -1.25 -62.23
C MET A 1 0.57 -0.82 -60.86
N GLU A 2 0.88 0.36 -60.56
CA GLU A 2 0.23 1.73 -60.45
C GLU A 2 -1.18 1.65 -59.93
N GLN A 3 -1.30 1.94 -58.62
CA GLN A 3 -2.38 2.52 -57.80
C GLN A 3 -2.13 2.10 -56.36
N ALA A 4 -2.10 2.90 -55.35
CA ALA A 4 -2.37 4.27 -55.08
C ALA A 4 -1.69 4.64 -53.76
N LYS A 5 -0.74 5.56 -53.80
CA LYS A 5 -0.35 6.31 -52.59
C LYS A 5 -1.31 7.49 -52.51
N GLN A 6 -2.41 7.34 -51.81
CA GLN A 6 -3.17 8.47 -51.30
C GLN A 6 -2.61 8.83 -49.92
N GLY A 7 -1.91 9.94 -49.87
CA GLY A 7 -1.48 10.58 -48.63
C GLY A 7 -2.69 10.93 -47.79
N ARG A 8 -2.74 10.44 -46.60
CA ARG A 8 -3.48 11.11 -45.52
C ARG A 8 -2.72 12.35 -45.15
N ASN A 9 -3.22 13.50 -45.61
CA ASN A 9 -2.98 14.76 -44.91
C ASN A 9 -3.56 14.61 -43.54
N GLU A 10 -2.76 14.25 -42.55
CA GLU A 10 -3.07 14.51 -41.16
C GLU A 10 -2.99 16.03 -40.98
N THR A 11 -4.17 16.67 -41.01
CA THR A 11 -4.36 18.01 -40.47
C THR A 11 -3.86 18.00 -39.04
N ALA A 12 -2.80 18.75 -38.78
CA ALA A 12 -2.34 19.02 -37.42
C ALA A 12 -3.54 19.52 -36.59
N PRO A 13 -3.73 18.99 -35.38
CA PRO A 13 -4.87 19.37 -34.55
C PRO A 13 -4.79 20.86 -34.23
N GLU A 14 -5.95 21.51 -34.16
CA GLU A 14 -6.20 22.94 -33.86
C GLU A 14 -5.67 23.43 -32.50
N THR A 15 -4.72 22.76 -31.90
CA THR A 15 -4.11 23.05 -30.57
C THR A 15 -3.26 24.33 -30.55
N ALA A 16 -2.85 24.84 -31.70
CA ALA A 16 -2.12 26.12 -31.80
C ALA A 16 -2.93 27.36 -31.33
N GLY A 17 -4.23 27.21 -31.13
CA GLY A 17 -5.14 28.29 -30.70
C GLY A 17 -5.30 28.45 -29.18
N TYR A 18 -4.98 27.44 -28.36
CA TYR A 18 -5.28 27.48 -26.92
C TYR A 18 -4.61 28.67 -26.21
N TYR A 19 -3.32 28.89 -26.44
CA TYR A 19 -2.58 30.00 -25.84
C TYR A 19 -2.73 31.33 -26.57
N ARG A 20 -3.06 31.32 -27.88
CA ARG A 20 -3.24 32.54 -28.71
C ARG A 20 -4.68 33.06 -28.78
N GLY A 21 -5.67 32.29 -28.38
CA GLY A 21 -7.07 32.70 -28.41
C GLY A 21 -7.37 33.85 -27.44
N ALA A 22 -8.37 34.67 -27.77
CA ALA A 22 -8.83 35.85 -27.01
C ALA A 22 -9.45 35.53 -25.63
N GLY A 23 -9.23 34.31 -25.08
CA GLY A 23 -9.58 34.00 -23.70
C GLY A 23 -8.68 34.77 -22.74
N CYS A 24 -9.30 35.44 -21.78
CA CYS A 24 -8.61 36.15 -20.70
C CYS A 24 -7.57 35.22 -20.04
N PHE A 25 -6.37 35.73 -19.78
CA PHE A 25 -5.32 35.02 -19.06
C PHE A 25 -5.85 34.32 -17.79
N SER A 26 -6.73 35.00 -17.06
CA SER A 26 -7.39 34.44 -15.83
C SER A 26 -8.24 33.21 -16.10
N LEU A 27 -8.92 33.10 -17.27
CA LEU A 27 -9.70 31.91 -17.60
C LEU A 27 -8.81 30.70 -17.91
N LYS A 28 -7.73 30.90 -18.66
CA LYS A 28 -6.74 29.85 -18.97
C LYS A 28 -6.05 29.36 -17.67
N ALA A 29 -5.69 30.29 -16.79
CA ALA A 29 -5.09 29.98 -15.50
C ALA A 29 -6.07 29.22 -14.59
N ALA A 30 -7.36 29.55 -14.61
CA ALA A 30 -8.41 28.87 -13.86
C ALA A 30 -8.61 27.44 -14.36
N GLU A 31 -8.67 27.25 -15.68
CA GLU A 31 -8.78 25.92 -16.31
C GLU A 31 -7.59 25.01 -15.97
N LEU A 32 -6.35 25.55 -16.07
CA LEU A 32 -5.16 24.80 -15.70
C LEU A 32 -5.11 24.49 -14.19
N ASN A 33 -5.60 25.37 -13.32
CA ASN A 33 -5.73 25.09 -11.90
C ASN A 33 -6.66 23.91 -11.64
N GLU A 34 -7.77 23.82 -12.36
CA GLU A 34 -8.73 22.72 -12.22
C GLU A 34 -8.14 21.41 -12.72
N LEU A 35 -7.53 21.40 -13.90
CA LEU A 35 -6.88 20.22 -14.48
C LEU A 35 -5.73 19.70 -13.63
N LEU A 36 -4.90 20.58 -13.11
CA LEU A 36 -3.77 20.24 -12.25
C LEU A 36 -4.20 19.98 -10.80
N GLY A 37 -5.43 20.29 -10.44
CA GLY A 37 -5.96 20.04 -9.09
C GLY A 37 -5.40 21.00 -8.03
N VAL A 38 -5.01 22.23 -8.42
CA VAL A 38 -4.55 23.25 -7.48
C VAL A 38 -5.65 23.57 -6.45
N GLY A 39 -5.31 23.50 -5.15
CA GLY A 39 -6.27 23.65 -4.06
C GLY A 39 -7.03 22.37 -3.69
N ARG A 40 -6.98 21.30 -4.51
CA ARG A 40 -7.48 19.96 -4.20
C ARG A 40 -6.37 18.97 -3.86
N CYS A 41 -5.18 19.19 -4.44
CA CYS A 41 -3.97 18.42 -4.17
C CYS A 41 -2.97 19.31 -3.45
N PHE A 42 -2.45 18.88 -2.31
CA PHE A 42 -1.51 19.67 -1.50
C PHE A 42 -0.10 19.72 -2.10
N ASP A 43 0.22 18.75 -2.95
CA ASP A 43 1.49 18.68 -3.66
C ASP A 43 1.55 19.57 -4.89
N MET A 44 0.42 20.18 -5.30
CA MET A 44 0.34 21.02 -6.49
C MET A 44 0.23 22.50 -6.10
N THR A 45 1.24 23.28 -6.49
CA THR A 45 1.27 24.73 -6.22
C THR A 45 1.13 25.52 -7.50
N GLY A 46 0.24 26.52 -7.47
CA GLY A 46 0.11 27.56 -8.49
C GLY A 46 0.47 28.91 -7.89
N ARG A 47 1.46 29.62 -8.49
CA ARG A 47 1.94 30.93 -8.00
C ARG A 47 1.77 32.00 -9.08
N ASP A 48 1.15 33.11 -8.72
CA ASP A 48 1.05 34.29 -9.57
C ASP A 48 2.34 35.10 -9.51
N LEU A 49 2.81 35.56 -10.67
CA LEU A 49 4.03 36.31 -10.85
C LEU A 49 3.78 37.51 -11.79
N SER A 50 4.64 38.53 -11.69
CA SER A 50 4.74 39.58 -12.69
C SER A 50 6.11 39.50 -13.35
N ILE A 51 6.13 39.39 -14.66
CA ILE A 51 7.36 39.26 -15.48
C ILE A 51 7.36 40.35 -16.52
N GLY A 52 8.29 41.30 -16.42
CA GLY A 52 8.38 42.43 -17.32
C GLY A 52 7.06 43.18 -17.51
N GLY A 53 6.30 43.39 -16.42
CA GLY A 53 5.01 44.06 -16.42
C GLY A 53 3.81 43.25 -16.93
N ARG A 54 4.02 41.99 -17.36
CA ARG A 54 2.95 41.06 -17.76
C ARG A 54 2.57 40.13 -16.65
N GLN A 55 1.29 39.77 -16.57
CA GLN A 55 0.82 38.72 -15.65
C GLN A 55 1.37 37.36 -16.08
N ALA A 56 1.80 36.58 -15.12
CA ALA A 56 2.25 35.22 -15.33
C ALA A 56 1.79 34.34 -14.19
N ARG A 57 1.61 33.06 -14.45
CA ARG A 57 1.32 32.07 -13.44
C ARG A 57 2.17 30.83 -13.66
N LEU A 58 2.70 30.31 -12.56
CA LEU A 58 3.60 29.17 -12.53
C LEU A 58 2.95 28.03 -11.79
N TRP A 59 3.09 26.80 -12.31
CA TRP A 59 2.66 25.58 -11.64
C TRP A 59 3.81 24.61 -11.46
N VAL A 60 3.87 24.03 -10.27
CA VAL A 60 4.92 23.10 -9.88
C VAL A 60 4.38 22.02 -8.93
N VAL A 61 4.90 20.81 -9.04
CA VAL A 61 4.69 19.77 -8.04
C VAL A 61 5.70 19.94 -6.92
N ASN A 62 5.23 20.22 -5.71
CA ASN A 62 6.09 20.30 -4.53
C ASN A 62 6.78 18.96 -4.30
N GLY A 63 8.05 19.00 -3.88
CA GLY A 63 8.87 17.79 -3.71
C GLY A 63 9.52 17.26 -5.00
N TYR A 64 9.22 17.88 -6.17
CA TYR A 64 9.90 17.55 -7.43
C TYR A 64 10.83 18.66 -7.92
N ALA A 65 10.61 19.87 -7.48
CA ALA A 65 11.38 21.01 -7.95
C ALA A 65 12.71 21.13 -7.20
N GLN A 66 13.77 21.42 -7.93
CA GLN A 66 15.02 21.90 -7.37
C GLN A 66 14.79 23.38 -6.97
N GLU A 67 14.52 23.61 -5.69
CA GLU A 67 14.08 24.90 -5.16
C GLU A 67 15.08 26.03 -5.48
N ASP A 68 16.37 25.81 -5.22
CA ASP A 68 17.43 26.79 -5.49
C ASP A 68 17.52 27.19 -6.97
N LEU A 69 17.29 26.24 -7.87
CA LEU A 69 17.33 26.50 -9.32
C LEU A 69 16.09 27.30 -9.73
N LEU A 70 14.93 26.87 -9.25
CA LEU A 70 13.66 27.53 -9.58
C LEU A 70 13.62 28.96 -9.01
N GLU A 71 14.13 29.16 -7.80
CA GLU A 71 14.24 30.49 -7.19
C GLU A 71 15.10 31.42 -8.04
N ARG A 72 16.29 30.94 -8.47
CA ARG A 72 17.17 31.73 -9.37
C ARG A 72 16.50 32.12 -10.68
N VAL A 73 15.77 31.18 -11.30
CA VAL A 73 15.05 31.47 -12.56
C VAL A 73 13.95 32.51 -12.33
N ILE A 74 13.14 32.33 -11.29
CA ILE A 74 12.04 33.26 -10.94
C ILE A 74 12.59 34.64 -10.59
N ALA A 75 13.64 34.72 -9.76
CA ALA A 75 14.27 35.97 -9.41
C ALA A 75 14.79 36.71 -10.65
N GLY A 76 15.44 35.98 -11.60
CA GLY A 76 15.86 36.54 -12.88
C GLY A 76 14.68 37.06 -13.71
N TRP A 77 13.57 36.36 -13.73
CA TRP A 77 12.37 36.79 -14.48
C TRP A 77 11.70 38.02 -13.87
N GLN A 78 11.64 38.10 -12.54
CA GLN A 78 11.07 39.23 -11.82
C GLN A 78 11.93 40.50 -11.93
N ALA A 79 13.23 40.35 -12.16
CA ALA A 79 14.15 41.47 -12.37
C ALA A 79 14.05 42.10 -13.77
N LEU A 80 13.31 41.49 -14.71
CA LEU A 80 13.13 42.00 -16.05
C LEU A 80 12.28 43.29 -16.02
N PRO A 81 12.76 44.42 -16.57
CA PRO A 81 12.01 45.67 -16.58
C PRO A 81 10.82 45.62 -17.53
N ASP A 82 10.98 44.97 -18.67
CA ASP A 82 9.93 44.77 -19.67
C ASP A 82 10.20 43.54 -20.54
N LEU A 83 9.24 43.20 -21.39
CA LEU A 83 9.32 42.13 -22.37
C LEU A 83 9.21 42.68 -23.79
N ASN A 84 9.79 43.87 -24.04
CA ASN A 84 9.77 44.50 -25.37
C ASN A 84 10.59 43.66 -26.37
N GLY A 85 9.98 43.37 -27.53
CA GLY A 85 10.60 42.56 -28.57
C GLY A 85 10.57 41.04 -28.32
N VAL A 86 9.89 40.57 -27.28
CA VAL A 86 9.62 39.14 -27.07
C VAL A 86 8.21 38.82 -27.57
N THR A 87 8.12 38.00 -28.58
CA THR A 87 6.86 37.73 -29.28
C THR A 87 6.14 36.47 -28.80
N ASP A 88 6.89 35.47 -28.35
CA ASP A 88 6.33 34.17 -27.95
C ASP A 88 7.16 33.48 -26.85
N ALA A 89 6.62 32.36 -26.35
CA ALA A 89 7.26 31.56 -25.32
C ALA A 89 8.61 30.96 -25.74
N ALA A 90 8.79 30.66 -27.04
CA ALA A 90 10.03 30.07 -27.53
C ALA A 90 11.18 31.10 -27.55
N ASP A 91 10.87 32.34 -27.94
CA ASP A 91 11.83 33.43 -27.88
C ASP A 91 12.17 33.80 -26.43
N PHE A 92 11.18 33.79 -25.54
CA PHE A 92 11.39 33.98 -24.12
C PHE A 92 12.32 32.90 -23.52
N CYS A 93 12.10 31.63 -23.81
CA CYS A 93 12.97 30.54 -23.33
C CYS A 93 14.41 30.76 -23.77
N ARG A 94 14.64 31.13 -25.05
CA ARG A 94 15.99 31.34 -25.59
C ARG A 94 16.74 32.51 -24.96
N ARG A 95 16.02 33.59 -24.63
CA ARG A 95 16.67 34.82 -24.14
C ARG A 95 16.82 34.83 -22.61
N TYR A 96 15.86 34.31 -21.89
CA TYR A 96 15.75 34.54 -20.46
C TYR A 96 15.79 33.26 -19.59
N VAL A 97 16.01 32.07 -20.18
CA VAL A 97 16.21 30.84 -19.43
C VAL A 97 17.56 30.24 -19.78
N SER A 98 18.55 30.45 -18.92
CA SER A 98 19.91 29.93 -19.11
C SER A 98 20.30 28.88 -18.05
N ALA A 99 19.55 28.80 -16.96
CA ALA A 99 19.94 27.99 -15.80
C ALA A 99 19.45 26.52 -15.84
N CYS A 100 18.48 26.22 -16.73
CA CYS A 100 17.94 24.87 -16.94
C CYS A 100 17.41 24.73 -18.37
N ASP A 101 17.14 23.49 -18.78
CA ASP A 101 16.46 23.22 -20.04
C ASP A 101 15.05 23.80 -20.01
N ALA A 102 14.70 24.54 -21.06
CA ALA A 102 13.40 25.15 -21.23
C ALA A 102 12.87 24.99 -22.63
N ALA A 103 11.59 24.76 -22.77
CA ALA A 103 10.92 24.66 -24.05
C ALA A 103 9.57 25.38 -24.02
N ALA A 104 9.18 25.93 -25.18
CA ALA A 104 7.82 26.39 -25.37
C ALA A 104 6.93 25.21 -25.73
N GLU A 105 5.86 25.03 -25.00
CA GLU A 105 4.87 23.96 -25.25
C GLU A 105 3.55 24.61 -25.71
N PRO A 106 3.17 24.45 -26.98
CA PRO A 106 1.91 24.97 -27.48
C PRO A 106 0.70 24.12 -27.12
N ASP A 107 0.90 22.84 -26.84
CA ASP A 107 -0.16 21.90 -26.51
C ASP A 107 -0.42 21.84 -24.99
N ARG A 108 -1.67 22.09 -24.62
CA ARG A 108 -2.10 22.14 -23.22
C ARG A 108 -1.90 20.80 -22.53
N ASP A 109 -2.30 19.70 -23.17
CA ASP A 109 -2.32 18.39 -22.55
C ASP A 109 -0.88 17.87 -22.37
N THR A 110 -0.01 18.13 -23.32
CA THR A 110 1.44 17.88 -23.20
C THR A 110 2.07 18.71 -22.08
N ALA A 111 1.69 19.98 -21.92
CA ALA A 111 2.16 20.84 -20.85
C ALA A 111 1.72 20.30 -19.47
N VAL A 112 0.45 19.92 -19.33
CA VAL A 112 -0.11 19.33 -18.10
C VAL A 112 0.62 18.02 -17.75
N MET A 113 0.80 17.13 -18.73
CA MET A 113 1.56 15.88 -18.51
C MET A 113 3.02 16.15 -18.15
N GLY A 114 3.61 17.23 -18.68
CA GLY A 114 4.92 17.70 -18.30
C GLY A 114 5.02 18.04 -16.81
N VAL A 115 4.01 18.73 -16.26
CA VAL A 115 3.95 19.06 -14.83
C VAL A 115 3.88 17.80 -13.98
N PHE A 116 3.04 16.83 -14.32
CA PHE A 116 2.99 15.54 -13.62
C PHE A 116 4.27 14.71 -13.78
N ALA A 117 5.06 14.98 -14.80
CA ALA A 117 6.40 14.41 -14.97
C ALA A 117 7.50 15.15 -14.18
N GLY A 118 7.13 16.17 -13.40
CA GLY A 118 8.04 16.93 -12.53
C GLY A 118 8.62 18.22 -13.16
N LYS A 119 8.15 18.61 -14.35
CA LYS A 119 8.53 19.88 -14.94
C LYS A 119 7.72 21.04 -14.35
N THR A 120 8.25 22.23 -14.43
CA THR A 120 7.55 23.46 -14.02
C THR A 120 6.95 24.13 -15.26
N LEU A 121 5.65 24.43 -15.21
CA LEU A 121 4.94 25.14 -16.27
C LEU A 121 4.71 26.60 -15.86
N ALA A 122 5.02 27.53 -16.73
CA ALA A 122 4.64 28.93 -16.60
C ALA A 122 3.85 29.38 -17.83
N ILE A 123 2.73 30.06 -17.64
CA ILE A 123 2.07 30.83 -18.71
C ILE A 123 2.28 32.31 -18.45
N ILE A 124 2.56 33.07 -19.53
CA ILE A 124 2.77 34.51 -19.49
C ILE A 124 1.72 35.14 -20.40
N ASP A 125 1.06 36.18 -19.93
CA ASP A 125 0.03 36.86 -20.70
C ASP A 125 0.59 37.41 -22.00
N GLY A 126 -0.14 37.19 -23.10
CA GLY A 126 0.24 37.59 -24.45
C GLY A 126 1.15 36.62 -25.19
N PHE A 127 1.61 35.52 -24.58
CA PHE A 127 2.38 34.49 -25.29
C PHE A 127 1.50 33.39 -25.88
N GLY A 128 1.91 32.86 -27.02
CA GLY A 128 1.27 31.69 -27.64
C GLY A 128 2.00 30.41 -27.25
N GLY A 129 1.74 29.88 -26.07
CA GLY A 129 2.34 28.66 -25.51
C GLY A 129 2.78 28.81 -24.08
N GLY A 130 2.86 27.69 -23.37
CA GLY A 130 3.43 27.64 -22.04
C GLY A 130 4.95 27.53 -22.07
N VAL A 131 5.63 28.10 -21.10
CA VAL A 131 7.06 27.92 -20.84
C VAL A 131 7.22 26.73 -19.89
N VAL A 132 7.85 25.66 -20.35
CA VAL A 132 8.09 24.45 -19.58
C VAL A 132 9.57 24.39 -19.21
N LEU A 133 9.85 24.35 -17.91
CA LEU A 133 11.21 24.28 -17.34
C LEU A 133 11.49 22.87 -16.84
N ASP A 134 12.65 22.31 -17.18
CA ASP A 134 13.12 21.06 -16.60
C ASP A 134 14.03 21.35 -15.38
N ALA A 135 13.40 21.72 -14.27
CA ALA A 135 14.04 21.97 -12.98
C ALA A 135 13.69 20.88 -11.98
N LYS A 136 13.53 19.63 -12.48
CA LYS A 136 13.08 18.52 -11.63
C LYS A 136 14.24 17.93 -10.83
N GLN A 137 13.97 17.68 -9.57
CA GLN A 137 14.79 16.87 -8.68
C GLN A 137 13.87 15.91 -7.93
N PHE A 138 13.89 14.65 -8.33
CA PHE A 138 13.11 13.65 -7.59
C PHE A 138 13.74 13.41 -6.24
N PRO A 139 12.93 13.24 -5.16
CA PRO A 139 13.45 12.82 -3.89
C PRO A 139 14.18 11.48 -4.10
N THR A 140 15.47 11.50 -3.90
CA THR A 140 16.30 10.30 -3.86
C THR A 140 16.74 10.13 -2.42
N ARG A 141 16.16 9.17 -1.74
CA ARG A 141 16.74 8.60 -0.53
C ARG A 141 18.02 7.85 -0.95
N SER A 142 19.02 7.74 -0.06
CA SER A 142 19.89 6.58 -0.07
C SER A 142 18.97 5.36 -0.06
N VAL A 143 18.97 4.59 -1.13
CA VAL A 143 17.97 3.56 -1.42
C VAL A 143 18.14 2.45 -0.40
N GLU A 144 17.33 2.44 0.64
CA GLU A 144 17.18 1.31 1.53
C GLU A 144 15.86 0.62 1.20
N GLU A 145 15.94 -0.67 0.91
CA GLU A 145 14.79 -1.52 0.73
C GLU A 145 14.07 -1.67 2.08
N PRO A 146 12.73 -1.64 2.14
CA PRO A 146 12.00 -1.89 3.36
C PRO A 146 12.38 -3.23 3.98
N ASP A 147 12.63 -3.28 5.28
CA ASP A 147 13.04 -4.51 5.97
C ASP A 147 11.92 -5.57 5.96
N THR A 148 10.67 -5.14 6.00
CA THR A 148 9.50 -6.03 6.15
C THR A 148 8.92 -6.52 4.83
N SER A 149 9.21 -5.86 3.70
CA SER A 149 8.60 -6.14 2.38
C SER A 149 9.63 -6.22 1.26
N ARG A 150 10.67 -7.04 1.44
CA ARG A 150 11.73 -7.23 0.45
C ARG A 150 11.20 -7.92 -0.81
N VAL A 151 11.68 -7.49 -1.97
CA VAL A 151 11.32 -8.09 -3.26
C VAL A 151 12.53 -8.61 -4.01
N LEU A 152 12.34 -9.74 -4.68
CA LEU A 152 13.37 -10.33 -5.53
C LEU A 152 13.61 -9.54 -6.82
N ARG A 153 12.60 -8.83 -7.29
CA ARG A 153 12.62 -8.02 -8.52
C ARG A 153 11.66 -6.84 -8.36
N GLY A 154 11.94 -5.73 -9.02
CA GLY A 154 11.07 -4.58 -9.06
C GLY A 154 11.67 -3.34 -8.41
N SER A 155 10.84 -2.45 -7.93
CA SER A 155 11.26 -1.23 -7.27
C SER A 155 11.73 -1.53 -5.84
N HIS A 156 12.88 -1.01 -5.45
CA HIS A 156 13.43 -1.16 -4.10
C HIS A 156 13.20 0.09 -3.24
N ASP A 157 12.42 1.07 -3.74
CA ASP A 157 12.09 2.26 -2.98
C ASP A 157 10.95 2.00 -1.98
N GLY A 158 11.12 2.49 -0.76
CA GLY A 158 10.14 2.47 0.32
C GLY A 158 9.61 3.86 0.63
N PHE A 159 8.49 3.91 1.36
CA PHE A 159 8.04 5.14 1.99
C PHE A 159 9.01 5.61 3.07
N VAL A 160 8.99 6.90 3.34
CA VAL A 160 9.82 7.56 4.34
C VAL A 160 8.93 8.31 5.34
N GLU A 161 9.50 8.87 6.38
CA GLU A 161 8.75 9.59 7.41
C GLU A 161 8.18 10.94 6.91
N ASN A 162 8.66 11.46 5.79
CA ASN A 162 8.23 12.74 5.23
C ASN A 162 7.03 12.58 4.29
N LEU A 163 5.88 13.17 4.67
CA LEU A 163 4.62 13.10 3.92
C LEU A 163 4.74 13.60 2.46
N MET A 164 5.48 14.69 2.24
CA MET A 164 5.66 15.27 0.92
C MET A 164 6.46 14.35 0.00
N GLN A 165 7.51 13.72 0.52
CA GLN A 165 8.30 12.76 -0.25
C GLN A 165 7.47 11.52 -0.61
N ASN A 166 6.63 11.04 0.31
CA ASN A 166 5.73 9.92 0.08
C ASN A 166 4.68 10.25 -0.99
N ALA A 167 4.09 11.45 -0.95
CA ALA A 167 3.19 11.94 -1.99
C ALA A 167 3.88 12.01 -3.35
N ALA A 168 5.11 12.50 -3.39
CA ALA A 168 5.93 12.57 -4.61
C ALA A 168 6.21 11.17 -5.18
N LEU A 169 6.50 10.16 -4.35
CA LEU A 169 6.69 8.78 -4.80
C LEU A 169 5.43 8.21 -5.48
N LEU A 170 4.23 8.49 -4.96
CA LEU A 170 2.97 8.11 -5.59
C LEU A 170 2.74 8.85 -6.91
N ARG A 171 2.90 10.18 -6.91
CA ARG A 171 2.72 11.03 -8.10
C ARG A 171 3.64 10.64 -9.25
N ARG A 172 4.88 10.25 -8.95
CA ARG A 172 5.85 9.80 -9.96
C ARG A 172 5.37 8.57 -10.72
N ARG A 173 4.61 7.68 -10.06
CA ARG A 173 4.09 6.45 -10.65
C ARG A 173 2.75 6.65 -11.35
N VAL A 174 1.91 7.52 -10.81
CA VAL A 174 0.59 7.84 -11.37
C VAL A 174 0.62 9.25 -11.91
N ARG A 175 0.82 9.36 -13.21
CA ARG A 175 0.81 10.64 -13.95
C ARG A 175 -0.56 10.87 -14.55
N ASP A 176 -1.58 10.96 -13.68
CA ASP A 176 -2.97 11.12 -14.07
C ASP A 176 -3.58 12.34 -13.37
N THR A 177 -4.40 13.09 -14.12
CA THR A 177 -5.12 14.27 -13.62
C THR A 177 -6.18 13.92 -12.58
N HIS A 178 -6.65 12.67 -12.54
CA HIS A 178 -7.65 12.20 -11.58
C HIS A 178 -7.03 11.75 -10.25
N LEU A 179 -5.68 11.64 -10.15
CA LEU A 179 -5.04 11.36 -8.88
C LEU A 179 -5.19 12.55 -7.93
N ARG A 180 -5.87 12.34 -6.81
CA ARG A 180 -6.05 13.31 -5.74
C ARG A 180 -5.19 12.96 -4.54
N LEU A 181 -4.47 13.95 -4.03
CA LEU A 181 -3.67 13.91 -2.83
C LEU A 181 -4.20 15.00 -1.90
N GLU A 182 -5.18 14.65 -1.09
CA GLU A 182 -5.92 15.56 -0.21
C GLU A 182 -5.27 15.58 1.17
N ARG A 183 -4.73 16.72 1.59
CA ARG A 183 -4.14 16.89 2.91
C ARG A 183 -5.21 17.30 3.91
N LEU A 184 -5.21 16.62 5.04
CA LEU A 184 -6.02 16.91 6.21
C LEU A 184 -5.10 17.12 7.41
N GLN A 185 -5.28 18.21 8.13
CA GLN A 185 -4.60 18.43 9.39
C GLN A 185 -5.52 17.97 10.52
N LEU A 186 -5.03 17.05 11.34
CA LEU A 186 -5.83 16.51 12.43
C LEU A 186 -6.07 17.57 13.54
N PRO A 187 -7.26 17.60 14.15
CA PRO A 187 -7.62 18.59 15.17
C PRO A 187 -7.03 18.29 16.55
N GLU A 188 -5.98 17.51 16.61
CA GLU A 188 -5.28 17.18 17.85
C GLU A 188 -4.14 18.17 18.14
N ARG A 189 -3.50 18.10 19.33
CA ARG A 189 -2.50 19.09 19.76
C ARG A 189 -1.24 19.14 18.90
N SER A 190 -0.81 18.02 18.33
CA SER A 190 0.36 17.98 17.46
C SER A 190 0.07 18.46 16.04
N GLY A 191 -1.21 18.55 15.64
CA GLY A 191 -1.60 19.00 14.30
C GLY A 191 -1.02 18.12 13.20
N THR A 192 -0.98 16.81 13.42
CA THR A 192 -0.36 15.85 12.48
C THR A 192 -1.05 15.91 11.12
N ASP A 193 -0.24 15.98 10.08
CA ASP A 193 -0.72 15.96 8.70
C ASP A 193 -1.00 14.54 8.22
N VAL A 194 -2.14 14.38 7.58
CA VAL A 194 -2.57 13.13 6.94
C VAL A 194 -2.95 13.41 5.50
N ALA A 195 -2.58 12.54 4.56
CA ALA A 195 -3.00 12.66 3.19
C ALA A 195 -3.87 11.48 2.76
N LEU A 196 -5.03 11.78 2.17
CA LEU A 196 -5.86 10.81 1.46
C LEU A 196 -5.46 10.80 -0.02
N CYS A 197 -5.02 9.65 -0.51
CA CYS A 197 -4.56 9.46 -1.87
C CYS A 197 -5.51 8.50 -2.59
N TYR A 198 -6.15 8.94 -3.67
CA TYR A 198 -7.17 8.18 -4.38
C TYR A 198 -7.36 8.63 -5.82
N MET A 199 -8.00 7.80 -6.66
CA MET A 199 -8.43 8.16 -8.01
C MET A 199 -9.84 8.75 -7.96
N GLU A 200 -10.00 9.98 -8.41
CA GLU A 200 -11.30 10.64 -8.54
C GLU A 200 -12.16 9.91 -9.57
N GLY A 201 -13.39 9.58 -9.21
CA GLY A 201 -14.32 8.81 -10.04
C GLY A 201 -14.24 7.29 -9.93
N GLU A 202 -13.17 6.74 -9.36
CA GLU A 202 -13.02 5.29 -9.12
C GLU A 202 -13.14 4.91 -7.64
N ALA A 203 -12.66 5.77 -6.74
CA ALA A 203 -12.73 5.55 -5.31
C ALA A 203 -14.18 5.65 -4.79
N ASP A 204 -14.49 4.84 -3.78
CA ASP A 204 -15.80 4.85 -3.13
C ASP A 204 -16.02 6.16 -2.34
N GLU A 205 -16.95 6.99 -2.82
CA GLU A 205 -17.29 8.27 -2.18
C GLU A 205 -17.83 8.11 -0.74
N GLY A 206 -18.46 6.97 -0.45
CA GLY A 206 -18.94 6.64 0.90
C GLY A 206 -17.75 6.43 1.86
N LEU A 207 -16.72 5.73 1.39
CA LEU A 207 -15.48 5.52 2.13
C LEU A 207 -14.75 6.84 2.36
N LEU A 208 -14.58 7.66 1.32
CA LEU A 208 -13.92 8.97 1.42
C LEU A 208 -14.60 9.89 2.43
N ARG A 209 -15.94 9.96 2.38
CA ARG A 209 -16.73 10.75 3.32
C ARG A 209 -16.55 10.28 4.76
N ALA A 210 -16.64 8.97 4.98
CA ALA A 210 -16.47 8.39 6.31
C ALA A 210 -15.05 8.58 6.86
N LEU A 211 -14.02 8.51 6.00
CA LEU A 211 -12.64 8.78 6.39
C LEU A 211 -12.44 10.24 6.79
N ARG A 212 -12.91 11.19 5.97
CA ARG A 212 -12.85 12.62 6.29
C ARG A 212 -13.54 12.93 7.62
N GLU A 213 -14.77 12.43 7.79
CA GLU A 213 -15.52 12.63 9.02
C GLU A 213 -14.80 12.09 10.24
N LYS A 214 -14.31 10.85 10.17
CA LYS A 214 -13.60 10.24 11.30
C LYS A 214 -12.28 10.94 11.61
N LEU A 215 -11.48 11.29 10.60
CA LEU A 215 -10.22 11.99 10.77
C LEU A 215 -10.42 13.38 11.38
N MET A 216 -11.43 14.12 10.94
CA MET A 216 -11.74 15.47 11.47
C MET A 216 -12.36 15.46 12.86
N HIS A 217 -12.94 14.33 13.32
CA HIS A 217 -13.53 14.19 14.65
C HIS A 217 -12.69 13.32 15.60
N ILE A 218 -11.45 13.03 15.24
CA ILE A 218 -10.54 12.31 16.11
C ILE A 218 -10.33 13.08 17.42
N GLN A 219 -10.60 12.39 18.54
CA GLN A 219 -10.36 12.91 19.89
C GLN A 219 -9.15 12.19 20.49
N LEU A 220 -7.97 12.55 20.05
CA LEU A 220 -6.72 12.04 20.58
C LEU A 220 -5.99 13.14 21.35
N ARG A 221 -5.22 12.77 22.37
CA ARG A 221 -4.35 13.72 23.08
C ARG A 221 -3.08 14.03 22.27
N SER A 222 -2.58 13.05 21.55
CA SER A 222 -1.46 13.15 20.62
C SER A 222 -1.42 11.92 19.71
N VAL A 223 -0.88 12.06 18.51
CA VAL A 223 -0.58 10.94 17.59
C VAL A 223 0.84 10.46 17.86
N ALA A 224 1.04 9.76 18.99
CA ALA A 224 2.37 9.35 19.43
C ALA A 224 2.97 8.20 18.60
N MET A 225 2.12 7.32 18.05
CA MET A 225 2.52 6.17 17.23
C MET A 225 2.06 6.31 15.76
N SER A 226 2.13 7.53 15.24
CA SER A 226 1.87 7.84 13.82
C SER A 226 0.67 7.09 13.23
N GLN A 227 0.89 6.26 12.20
CA GLN A 227 -0.16 5.55 11.48
C GLN A 227 -0.98 4.60 12.35
N GLU A 228 -0.36 3.95 13.36
CA GLU A 228 -1.06 2.96 14.20
C GLU A 228 -2.15 3.61 15.04
N THR A 229 -1.85 4.76 15.64
CA THR A 229 -2.83 5.54 16.40
C THR A 229 -4.01 5.97 15.54
N ILE A 230 -3.74 6.34 14.28
CA ILE A 230 -4.78 6.72 13.33
C ILE A 230 -5.59 5.50 12.91
N ALA A 231 -4.94 4.37 12.60
CA ALA A 231 -5.62 3.14 12.26
C ALA A 231 -6.56 2.67 13.37
N GLU A 232 -6.12 2.73 14.63
CA GLU A 232 -6.96 2.39 15.78
C GLU A 232 -8.14 3.38 15.95
N ALA A 233 -7.90 4.66 15.72
CA ALA A 233 -8.94 5.68 15.85
C ALA A 233 -10.01 5.59 14.75
N ILE A 234 -9.64 5.27 13.51
CA ILE A 234 -10.60 5.10 12.40
C ILE A 234 -11.26 3.73 12.40
N ALA A 235 -10.60 2.70 12.92
CA ALA A 235 -11.14 1.34 12.94
C ALA A 235 -12.39 1.24 13.85
N PRO A 236 -13.35 0.36 13.52
CA PRO A 236 -14.47 0.09 14.42
C PRO A 236 -14.00 -0.52 15.73
N ARG A 237 -14.53 -0.03 16.87
CA ARG A 237 -14.20 -0.54 18.20
C ARG A 237 -14.73 -1.97 18.41
N GLN A 238 -13.90 -2.96 18.15
CA GLN A 238 -14.16 -4.39 18.35
C GLN A 238 -12.90 -5.05 18.94
N PHE A 239 -12.58 -4.76 20.20
CA PHE A 239 -11.35 -5.23 20.86
C PHE A 239 -11.31 -6.78 21.00
N TRP A 240 -12.47 -7.45 21.00
CA TRP A 240 -12.58 -8.90 21.13
C TRP A 240 -12.36 -9.66 19.80
N ASN A 241 -12.33 -8.96 18.67
CA ASN A 241 -12.14 -9.56 17.36
C ASN A 241 -10.66 -9.44 16.95
N PRO A 242 -9.89 -10.55 16.84
CA PRO A 242 -8.46 -10.52 16.58
C PRO A 242 -8.10 -10.24 15.11
N PHE A 243 -9.08 -10.28 14.20
CA PHE A 243 -8.82 -10.09 12.78
C PHE A 243 -8.46 -8.63 12.47
N PRO A 244 -7.36 -8.38 11.69
CA PRO A 244 -6.90 -7.04 11.34
C PRO A 244 -7.93 -6.33 10.46
N LYS A 245 -8.11 -5.02 10.68
CA LYS A 245 -9.12 -4.19 10.00
C LYS A 245 -8.51 -3.20 9.02
N VAL A 246 -7.20 -3.03 9.07
CA VAL A 246 -6.42 -2.14 8.22
C VAL A 246 -5.23 -2.92 7.69
N ARG A 247 -4.87 -2.70 6.44
CA ARG A 247 -3.67 -3.27 5.82
C ARG A 247 -2.64 -2.17 5.67
N TYR A 248 -1.38 -2.50 5.93
CA TYR A 248 -0.25 -1.58 5.81
C TYR A 248 0.62 -1.93 4.61
N THR A 249 1.33 -0.95 4.10
CA THR A 249 2.40 -1.15 3.14
C THR A 249 3.48 -0.08 3.29
N GLU A 250 4.72 -0.49 3.24
CA GLU A 250 5.89 0.40 3.20
C GLU A 250 6.31 0.70 1.75
N ARG A 251 5.58 0.14 0.78
CA ARG A 251 5.94 0.14 -0.64
C ARG A 251 5.06 1.07 -1.47
N PRO A 252 5.65 2.08 -2.13
CA PRO A 252 4.91 2.97 -3.01
C PRO A 252 4.30 2.28 -4.24
N ASP A 253 4.90 1.20 -4.75
CA ASP A 253 4.37 0.45 -5.90
C ASP A 253 3.09 -0.31 -5.54
N VAL A 254 3.03 -0.93 -4.34
CA VAL A 254 1.80 -1.56 -3.80
C VAL A 254 0.70 -0.53 -3.62
N ALA A 255 1.02 0.58 -2.95
CA ALA A 255 0.06 1.67 -2.72
C ALA A 255 -0.50 2.22 -4.03
N THR A 256 0.37 2.40 -5.03
CA THR A 256 -0.03 2.85 -6.37
C THR A 256 -0.97 1.86 -7.05
N ALA A 257 -0.67 0.56 -6.99
CA ALA A 257 -1.54 -0.48 -7.56
C ALA A 257 -2.94 -0.45 -6.92
N CYS A 258 -3.01 -0.30 -5.58
CA CYS A 258 -4.27 -0.18 -4.86
C CYS A 258 -5.06 1.08 -5.28
N ILE A 259 -4.39 2.24 -5.42
CA ILE A 259 -5.02 3.48 -5.88
C ILE A 259 -5.62 3.29 -7.28
N MET A 260 -4.90 2.65 -8.20
CA MET A 260 -5.38 2.35 -9.56
C MET A 260 -6.52 1.33 -9.61
N GLU A 261 -6.74 0.57 -8.54
CA GLU A 261 -7.88 -0.33 -8.37
C GLU A 261 -9.11 0.33 -7.70
N GLY A 262 -9.00 1.62 -7.37
CA GLY A 262 -10.05 2.41 -6.72
C GLY A 262 -10.01 2.38 -5.19
N ASP A 263 -8.93 1.91 -4.59
CA ASP A 263 -8.74 1.98 -3.14
C ASP A 263 -8.26 3.37 -2.70
N VAL A 264 -8.42 3.66 -1.42
CA VAL A 264 -7.94 4.87 -0.77
C VAL A 264 -6.70 4.51 0.05
N VAL A 265 -5.61 5.21 -0.23
CA VAL A 265 -4.35 5.10 0.53
C VAL A 265 -4.25 6.28 1.47
N VAL A 266 -3.97 6.01 2.74
CA VAL A 266 -3.80 7.05 3.76
C VAL A 266 -2.32 7.11 4.13
N LEU A 267 -1.69 8.24 3.85
CA LEU A 267 -0.34 8.57 4.28
C LEU A 267 -0.42 9.40 5.56
N VAL A 268 0.47 9.14 6.48
CA VAL A 268 0.57 9.86 7.76
C VAL A 268 1.97 10.43 7.88
N ASP A 269 2.07 11.68 8.29
CA ASP A 269 3.37 12.31 8.53
C ASP A 269 4.10 11.61 9.68
N ASN A 270 5.42 11.58 9.62
CA ASN A 270 6.30 10.83 10.53
C ASN A 270 6.06 9.30 10.50
N SER A 271 5.62 8.76 9.34
CA SER A 271 5.40 7.33 9.15
C SER A 271 5.96 6.85 7.84
N ALA A 272 6.76 5.79 7.88
CA ALA A 272 7.30 5.12 6.70
C ALA A 272 6.34 4.07 6.10
N SER A 273 5.09 4.00 6.55
CA SER A 273 4.10 3.09 5.98
C SER A 273 2.75 3.77 5.73
N ALA A 274 2.03 3.26 4.75
CA ALA A 274 0.72 3.73 4.33
C ALA A 274 -0.39 2.74 4.71
N LEU A 275 -1.58 3.26 5.02
CA LEU A 275 -2.79 2.47 5.26
C LEU A 275 -3.54 2.26 3.96
N LEU A 276 -3.96 1.02 3.69
CA LEU A 276 -4.72 0.64 2.50
C LEU A 276 -6.17 0.35 2.87
N LEU A 277 -7.12 1.01 2.25
CA LEU A 277 -8.55 0.91 2.54
C LEU A 277 -9.39 0.88 1.24
N PRO A 278 -10.48 0.10 1.18
CA PRO A 278 -11.02 -0.80 2.20
C PRO A 278 -10.23 -2.11 2.27
N THR A 279 -10.26 -2.76 3.43
CA THR A 279 -9.55 -4.02 3.64
C THR A 279 -10.51 -5.20 3.73
N THR A 280 -10.19 -6.30 3.04
CA THR A 280 -10.92 -7.57 3.10
C THR A 280 -9.97 -8.72 3.45
N ILE A 281 -10.49 -9.81 3.99
CA ILE A 281 -9.68 -10.95 4.45
C ILE A 281 -8.77 -11.51 3.35
N LEU A 282 -9.26 -11.58 2.11
CA LEU A 282 -8.49 -12.13 1.00
C LEU A 282 -7.32 -11.22 0.57
N ARG A 283 -7.44 -9.91 0.76
CA ARG A 283 -6.36 -8.95 0.43
C ARG A 283 -5.15 -9.04 1.35
N PHE A 284 -5.31 -9.57 2.57
CA PHE A 284 -4.15 -9.84 3.45
C PHE A 284 -3.24 -10.94 2.94
N ASN A 285 -3.75 -11.79 2.03
CA ASN A 285 -2.98 -12.88 1.45
C ASN A 285 -2.30 -12.51 0.12
N GLU A 286 -2.52 -11.29 -0.40
CA GLU A 286 -1.87 -10.78 -1.59
C GLU A 286 -0.45 -10.32 -1.28
N GLU A 287 0.49 -10.71 -2.11
CA GLU A 287 1.88 -10.28 -2.04
C GLU A 287 2.36 -9.78 -3.39
N ILE A 288 3.15 -8.70 -3.34
CA ILE A 288 3.62 -8.04 -4.55
C ILE A 288 4.56 -8.91 -5.38
N ASN A 289 5.34 -9.79 -4.74
CA ASN A 289 6.23 -10.71 -5.44
C ASN A 289 5.48 -11.58 -6.45
N ASP A 290 4.22 -11.93 -6.18
CA ASP A 290 3.38 -12.72 -7.08
C ASP A 290 3.16 -12.01 -8.42
N TYR A 291 3.17 -10.67 -8.43
CA TYR A 291 2.98 -9.86 -9.64
C TYR A 291 4.26 -9.76 -10.50
N TYR A 292 5.42 -10.01 -9.94
CA TYR A 292 6.69 -10.00 -10.68
C TYR A 292 7.02 -11.34 -11.34
N PHE A 293 6.33 -12.42 -10.97
CA PHE A 293 6.47 -13.73 -11.61
C PHE A 293 5.51 -13.89 -12.81
N PRO A 294 5.74 -14.85 -13.72
CA PRO A 294 4.75 -15.20 -14.73
C PRO A 294 3.39 -15.56 -14.11
N PRO A 295 2.25 -15.30 -14.80
CA PRO A 295 0.91 -15.47 -14.22
C PRO A 295 0.64 -16.85 -13.60
N LEU A 296 1.17 -17.91 -14.21
CA LEU A 296 1.03 -19.28 -13.70
C LEU A 296 1.73 -19.45 -12.34
N ILE A 297 2.97 -18.97 -12.25
CA ILE A 297 3.78 -19.08 -11.02
C ILE A 297 3.16 -18.20 -9.91
N GLY A 298 2.77 -16.95 -10.21
CA GLY A 298 2.11 -16.10 -9.25
C GLY A 298 0.80 -16.70 -8.72
N THR A 299 -0.01 -17.30 -9.58
CA THR A 299 -1.24 -18.02 -9.18
C THR A 299 -0.92 -19.23 -8.27
N TYR A 300 0.11 -20.00 -8.62
CA TYR A 300 0.56 -21.14 -7.82
C TYR A 300 0.99 -20.71 -6.41
N LEU A 301 1.81 -19.65 -6.29
CA LEU A 301 2.25 -19.13 -4.99
C LEU A 301 1.08 -18.63 -4.15
N GLN A 302 0.12 -17.96 -4.76
CA GLN A 302 -1.08 -17.47 -4.10
C GLN A 302 -1.96 -18.62 -3.56
N ILE A 303 -2.11 -19.70 -4.34
CA ILE A 303 -2.83 -20.92 -3.89
C ILE A 303 -2.11 -21.56 -2.70
N ILE A 304 -0.77 -21.72 -2.79
CA ILE A 304 0.02 -22.28 -1.69
C ILE A 304 -0.14 -21.43 -0.44
N ARG A 305 -0.05 -20.11 -0.53
CA ARG A 305 -0.17 -19.21 0.63
C ARG A 305 -1.55 -19.33 1.28
N THR A 306 -2.61 -19.41 0.47
CA THR A 306 -3.97 -19.66 0.97
C THR A 306 -4.09 -21.01 1.66
N LEU A 307 -3.49 -22.06 1.08
CA LEU A 307 -3.46 -23.38 1.68
C LEU A 307 -2.69 -23.40 3.00
N VAL A 308 -1.52 -22.74 3.04
CA VAL A 308 -0.70 -22.61 4.24
C VAL A 308 -1.47 -21.87 5.35
N LEU A 309 -2.21 -20.81 5.03
CA LEU A 309 -3.07 -20.11 6.01
C LEU A 309 -4.10 -21.07 6.64
N LEU A 310 -4.78 -21.87 5.82
CA LEU A 310 -5.75 -22.86 6.30
C LEU A 310 -5.07 -23.97 7.10
N LEU A 311 -3.96 -24.51 6.61
CA LEU A 311 -3.21 -25.53 7.33
C LEU A 311 -2.71 -25.03 8.67
N THR A 312 -2.17 -23.82 8.75
CA THR A 312 -1.71 -23.23 10.01
C THR A 312 -2.81 -23.15 11.04
N MET A 313 -4.04 -22.94 10.62
CA MET A 313 -5.17 -22.85 11.53
C MET A 313 -5.69 -24.20 11.98
N PHE A 314 -5.73 -25.22 11.09
CA PHE A 314 -6.45 -26.47 11.35
C PHE A 314 -5.57 -27.69 11.60
N ILE A 315 -4.29 -27.68 11.18
CA ILE A 315 -3.46 -28.90 11.20
C ILE A 315 -3.27 -29.46 12.62
N THR A 316 -2.90 -28.62 13.59
CA THR A 316 -2.67 -29.04 14.97
C THR A 316 -3.97 -29.36 15.70
N PRO A 317 -5.07 -28.58 15.61
CA PRO A 317 -6.37 -28.98 16.18
C PRO A 317 -6.91 -30.29 15.62
N LEU A 318 -6.83 -30.48 14.31
CA LEU A 318 -7.30 -31.71 13.66
C LEU A 318 -6.47 -32.90 14.10
N TRP A 319 -5.13 -32.78 14.10
CA TRP A 319 -4.25 -33.82 14.60
C TRP A 319 -4.55 -34.16 16.09
N TYR A 320 -4.69 -33.18 16.93
CA TYR A 320 -5.02 -33.39 18.36
C TYR A 320 -6.36 -34.09 18.55
N LEU A 321 -7.39 -33.74 17.76
CA LEU A 321 -8.69 -34.40 17.75
C LEU A 321 -8.58 -35.87 17.37
N LEU A 322 -7.79 -36.20 16.33
CA LEU A 322 -7.57 -37.56 15.85
C LEU A 322 -6.81 -38.40 16.89
N VAL A 323 -5.77 -37.85 17.51
CA VAL A 323 -5.02 -38.56 18.56
C VAL A 323 -5.88 -38.80 19.79
N LYS A 324 -6.79 -37.90 20.12
CA LYS A 324 -7.73 -38.07 21.25
C LYS A 324 -8.79 -39.15 20.97
N ASN A 325 -9.11 -39.41 19.70
CA ASN A 325 -10.13 -40.35 19.26
C ASN A 325 -9.55 -41.40 18.27
N PRO A 326 -8.66 -42.32 18.74
CA PRO A 326 -7.94 -43.23 17.86
C PRO A 326 -8.84 -44.22 17.12
N ASP A 327 -10.02 -44.54 17.67
CA ASP A 327 -10.99 -45.48 17.07
C ASP A 327 -11.60 -44.94 15.74
N THR A 328 -11.54 -43.63 15.51
CA THR A 328 -12.05 -43.03 14.27
C THR A 328 -11.02 -43.08 13.13
N LEU A 329 -9.78 -43.47 13.43
CA LEU A 329 -8.68 -43.44 12.46
C LEU A 329 -8.62 -44.73 11.65
N HIS A 330 -8.55 -44.58 10.32
CA HIS A 330 -8.28 -45.70 9.43
C HIS A 330 -6.88 -46.28 9.69
N GLU A 331 -6.69 -47.60 9.54
CA GLU A 331 -5.41 -48.30 9.84
C GLU A 331 -4.19 -47.64 9.16
N ASN A 332 -4.34 -47.19 7.93
CA ASN A 332 -3.28 -46.54 7.17
C ASN A 332 -2.81 -45.18 7.74
N LEU A 333 -3.57 -44.57 8.63
CA LEU A 333 -3.27 -43.30 9.29
C LEU A 333 -2.82 -43.46 10.76
N ARG A 334 -2.66 -44.67 11.25
CA ARG A 334 -2.22 -44.93 12.62
C ARG A 334 -0.81 -44.40 12.92
N PHE A 335 0.01 -44.14 11.91
CA PHE A 335 1.32 -43.52 12.09
C PHE A 335 1.22 -42.08 12.61
N LEU A 336 0.05 -41.43 12.54
CA LEU A 336 -0.19 -40.09 13.11
C LEU A 336 -0.40 -40.11 14.64
N LEU A 337 -0.64 -41.30 15.21
CA LEU A 337 -0.83 -41.47 16.66
C LEU A 337 0.51 -41.37 17.38
N VAL A 338 0.49 -40.79 18.57
CA VAL A 338 1.65 -40.77 19.46
C VAL A 338 1.99 -42.16 19.90
N GLN A 339 3.23 -42.59 19.71
CA GLN A 339 3.72 -43.91 20.04
C GLN A 339 4.48 -43.95 21.35
N ASP A 340 5.09 -42.84 21.75
CA ASP A 340 5.92 -42.72 22.94
C ASP A 340 5.10 -42.40 24.18
N GLU A 341 5.56 -42.90 25.33
CA GLU A 341 5.02 -42.50 26.63
C GLU A 341 5.39 -41.06 26.97
N TYR A 342 4.46 -40.30 27.47
CA TYR A 342 4.66 -38.91 27.87
C TYR A 342 4.06 -38.59 29.24
N TYR A 343 4.71 -37.69 30.00
CA TYR A 343 4.24 -37.28 31.33
C TYR A 343 3.32 -36.05 31.26
N VAL A 344 3.50 -35.18 30.29
CA VAL A 344 2.74 -33.94 30.15
C VAL A 344 1.57 -34.15 29.20
N PRO A 345 0.33 -33.79 29.54
CA PRO A 345 -0.81 -33.91 28.62
C PRO A 345 -0.55 -33.19 27.26
N LEU A 346 -0.95 -33.79 26.14
CA LEU A 346 -0.69 -33.27 24.79
C LEU A 346 -1.17 -31.85 24.59
N ILE A 347 -2.32 -31.46 25.14
CA ILE A 347 -2.82 -30.08 25.05
C ILE A 347 -1.86 -29.10 25.72
N VAL A 348 -1.26 -29.45 26.86
CA VAL A 348 -0.30 -28.60 27.55
C VAL A 348 0.98 -28.51 26.76
N GLN A 349 1.43 -29.62 26.14
CA GLN A 349 2.60 -29.60 25.24
C GLN A 349 2.39 -28.65 24.06
N LEU A 350 1.24 -28.73 23.37
CA LEU A 350 0.91 -27.85 22.24
C LEU A 350 0.89 -26.38 22.64
N LEU A 351 0.22 -26.05 23.76
CA LEU A 351 0.14 -24.67 24.24
C LEU A 351 1.51 -24.16 24.74
N LEU A 352 2.32 -25.03 25.36
CA LEU A 352 3.67 -24.68 25.78
C LEU A 352 4.57 -24.35 24.60
N VAL A 353 4.56 -25.17 23.55
CA VAL A 353 5.37 -24.92 22.34
C VAL A 353 4.90 -23.66 21.60
N GLU A 354 3.58 -23.37 21.57
CA GLU A 354 3.08 -22.09 21.06
C GLU A 354 3.66 -20.88 21.82
N LEU A 355 3.69 -20.97 23.16
CA LEU A 355 4.27 -19.94 24.01
C LEU A 355 5.78 -19.78 23.76
N ILE A 356 6.49 -20.90 23.64
CA ILE A 356 7.93 -20.90 23.35
C ILE A 356 8.23 -20.21 22.00
N ILE A 357 7.44 -20.51 20.96
CA ILE A 357 7.58 -19.86 19.66
C ILE A 357 7.38 -18.35 19.78
N ASP A 358 6.41 -17.87 20.58
CA ASP A 358 6.22 -16.45 20.80
C ASP A 358 7.39 -15.80 21.55
N ILE A 359 7.89 -16.48 22.61
CA ILE A 359 9.05 -16.00 23.34
C ILE A 359 10.27 -15.88 22.41
N LEU A 360 10.48 -16.87 21.54
CA LEU A 360 11.56 -16.83 20.54
C LEU A 360 11.39 -15.66 19.55
N LYS A 361 10.18 -15.40 19.09
CA LYS A 361 9.88 -14.24 18.23
C LYS A 361 10.17 -12.92 18.94
N ILE A 362 9.69 -12.76 20.18
CA ILE A 362 9.94 -11.54 20.98
C ILE A 362 11.44 -11.38 21.26
N ALA A 363 12.12 -12.46 21.59
CA ALA A 363 13.57 -12.45 21.82
C ALA A 363 14.34 -12.03 20.55
N SER A 364 13.92 -12.51 19.36
CA SER A 364 14.57 -12.16 18.10
C SER A 364 14.46 -10.67 17.76
N LEU A 365 13.37 -10.01 18.13
CA LEU A 365 13.17 -8.56 17.94
C LEU A 365 14.09 -7.71 18.83
N ASN A 366 14.47 -8.23 19.99
CA ASN A 366 15.27 -7.51 20.98
C ASN A 366 16.77 -7.88 20.94
N THR A 367 17.15 -8.83 20.09
CA THR A 367 18.54 -9.33 20.03
C THR A 367 19.23 -8.76 18.78
N PRO A 368 20.47 -8.23 18.90
CA PRO A 368 21.27 -7.85 17.75
C PRO A 368 21.44 -9.01 16.76
N ASP A 369 21.40 -8.74 15.45
CA ASP A 369 21.41 -9.75 14.37
C ASP A 369 22.55 -10.77 14.49
N VAL A 370 23.71 -10.33 14.97
CA VAL A 370 24.90 -11.17 15.14
C VAL A 370 24.68 -12.29 16.17
N LEU A 371 23.88 -12.06 17.19
CA LEU A 371 23.59 -13.02 18.27
C LEU A 371 22.31 -13.82 18.04
N SER A 372 21.40 -13.33 17.23
CA SER A 372 20.07 -13.93 16.97
C SER A 372 20.19 -15.37 16.46
N ASN A 373 21.11 -15.64 15.52
CA ASN A 373 21.35 -16.99 15.01
C ASN A 373 21.83 -17.97 16.07
N SER A 374 22.74 -17.54 16.96
CA SER A 374 23.29 -18.38 18.03
C SER A 374 22.25 -18.73 19.08
N PHE A 375 21.43 -17.77 19.49
CA PHE A 375 20.33 -18.01 20.45
C PHE A 375 19.24 -18.90 19.88
N SER A 376 18.90 -18.75 18.61
CA SER A 376 17.92 -19.61 17.93
C SER A 376 18.40 -21.04 17.86
N MET A 377 19.68 -21.27 17.58
CA MET A 377 20.29 -22.60 17.51
C MET A 377 20.37 -23.28 18.89
N LEU A 378 20.78 -22.54 19.94
CA LEU A 378 20.78 -23.01 21.32
C LEU A 378 19.35 -23.34 21.82
N GLY A 379 18.39 -22.46 21.53
CA GLY A 379 16.98 -22.69 21.88
C GLY A 379 16.42 -23.96 21.23
N ALA A 380 16.69 -24.17 19.94
CA ALA A 380 16.24 -25.36 19.22
C ALA A 380 16.88 -26.64 19.79
N LEU A 381 18.18 -26.62 20.12
CA LEU A 381 18.87 -27.79 20.68
C LEU A 381 18.37 -28.13 22.08
N ILE A 382 18.27 -27.13 22.97
CA ILE A 382 17.86 -27.35 24.36
C ILE A 382 16.39 -27.78 24.44
N LEU A 383 15.51 -27.13 23.69
CA LEU A 383 14.08 -27.41 23.72
C LEU A 383 13.69 -28.66 22.93
N GLY A 384 14.40 -28.98 21.84
CA GLY A 384 14.15 -30.16 21.03
C GLY A 384 14.62 -31.44 21.71
N ASP A 385 15.92 -31.64 21.80
CA ASP A 385 16.48 -32.93 22.24
C ASP A 385 16.25 -33.21 23.70
N PHE A 386 16.47 -32.27 24.60
CA PHE A 386 16.35 -32.50 26.02
C PHE A 386 14.90 -32.65 26.51
N ALA A 387 13.96 -31.89 25.91
CA ALA A 387 12.55 -32.00 26.28
C ALA A 387 11.93 -33.33 25.82
N VAL A 388 12.36 -33.87 24.68
CA VAL A 388 11.96 -35.23 24.22
C VAL A 388 12.59 -36.30 25.07
N GLN A 389 13.90 -36.23 25.38
CA GLN A 389 14.58 -37.19 26.25
C GLN A 389 13.96 -37.22 27.67
N ALA A 390 13.55 -36.07 28.16
CA ALA A 390 12.85 -35.94 29.44
C ALA A 390 11.37 -36.39 29.40
N ARG A 391 10.83 -36.79 28.24
CA ARG A 391 9.42 -37.15 28.00
C ARG A 391 8.43 -36.03 28.32
N TRP A 392 8.91 -34.77 28.28
CA TRP A 392 8.06 -33.59 28.44
C TRP A 392 7.33 -33.22 27.16
N LEU A 393 8.00 -33.43 26.01
CA LEU A 393 7.43 -33.22 24.69
C LEU A 393 7.56 -34.52 23.88
N VAL A 394 6.56 -34.81 23.07
CA VAL A 394 6.62 -35.88 22.09
C VAL A 394 7.10 -35.37 20.73
N PRO A 395 7.84 -36.19 19.95
CA PRO A 395 8.37 -35.77 18.65
C PRO A 395 7.29 -35.26 17.69
N GLU A 396 6.12 -35.85 17.68
CA GLU A 396 5.00 -35.52 16.81
C GLU A 396 4.52 -34.07 17.06
N VAL A 397 4.41 -33.64 18.34
CA VAL A 397 4.09 -32.25 18.69
C VAL A 397 5.10 -31.30 18.11
N LEU A 398 6.40 -31.61 18.22
CA LEU A 398 7.45 -30.77 17.67
C LEU A 398 7.38 -30.66 16.15
N VAL A 399 7.10 -31.75 15.43
CA VAL A 399 6.96 -31.76 13.96
C VAL A 399 5.81 -30.87 13.50
N TYR A 400 4.61 -31.03 14.09
CA TYR A 400 3.45 -30.21 13.72
C TYR A 400 3.66 -28.74 14.09
N MET A 401 4.26 -28.47 15.24
CA MET A 401 4.52 -27.11 15.67
C MET A 401 5.66 -26.44 14.89
N ALA A 402 6.67 -27.20 14.46
CA ALA A 402 7.69 -26.70 13.54
C ALA A 402 7.09 -26.32 12.18
N PHE A 403 6.19 -27.15 11.63
CA PHE A 403 5.43 -26.79 10.44
C PHE A 403 4.67 -25.48 10.62
N VAL A 404 3.92 -25.33 11.72
CA VAL A 404 3.17 -24.12 12.03
C VAL A 404 4.09 -22.90 12.16
N ALA A 405 5.24 -23.06 12.82
CA ALA A 405 6.21 -21.96 12.97
C ALA A 405 6.73 -21.49 11.62
N VAL A 406 7.17 -22.41 10.75
CA VAL A 406 7.64 -22.08 9.39
C VAL A 406 6.52 -21.49 8.55
N ALA A 407 5.32 -22.05 8.63
CA ALA A 407 4.16 -21.58 7.89
C ALA A 407 3.72 -20.15 8.30
N ASN A 408 3.92 -19.77 9.55
CA ASN A 408 3.68 -18.40 10.00
C ASN A 408 4.64 -17.38 9.36
N TYR A 409 5.89 -17.76 9.05
CA TYR A 409 6.82 -16.89 8.31
C TYR A 409 6.46 -16.74 6.83
N ALA A 410 5.70 -17.69 6.27
CA ALA A 410 5.21 -17.60 4.89
C ALA A 410 4.01 -16.65 4.74
N GLN A 411 3.43 -16.16 5.84
CA GLN A 411 2.33 -15.19 5.81
C GLN A 411 2.88 -13.77 5.75
N HIS A 412 2.34 -12.98 4.82
CA HIS A 412 2.76 -11.59 4.63
C HIS A 412 2.31 -10.66 5.77
N SER A 413 1.10 -10.88 6.34
CA SER A 413 0.59 -10.06 7.46
C SER A 413 0.83 -10.74 8.81
N TYR A 414 1.61 -10.08 9.66
CA TYR A 414 1.83 -10.53 11.04
C TYR A 414 0.54 -10.57 11.85
N GLU A 415 -0.33 -9.57 11.68
CA GLU A 415 -1.61 -9.47 12.40
C GLU A 415 -2.54 -10.63 12.03
N MET A 416 -2.60 -11.00 10.75
CA MET A 416 -3.37 -12.17 10.30
C MET A 416 -2.79 -13.45 10.87
N GLY A 417 -1.46 -13.58 10.97
CA GLY A 417 -0.78 -14.69 11.61
C GLY A 417 -1.17 -14.85 13.08
N TYR A 418 -1.22 -13.76 13.84
CA TYR A 418 -1.67 -13.78 15.24
C TYR A 418 -3.17 -14.06 15.38
N ALA A 419 -4.02 -13.52 14.49
CA ALA A 419 -5.44 -13.82 14.49
C ALA A 419 -5.72 -15.32 14.27
N THR A 420 -5.06 -15.93 13.29
CA THR A 420 -5.17 -17.37 13.02
C THR A 420 -4.62 -18.21 14.16
N LYS A 421 -3.53 -17.78 14.81
CA LYS A 421 -2.98 -18.41 16.01
C LYS A 421 -3.98 -18.42 17.16
N LEU A 422 -4.60 -17.28 17.48
CA LEU A 422 -5.60 -17.19 18.54
C LEU A 422 -6.81 -18.09 18.26
N CYS A 423 -7.28 -18.16 17.01
CA CYS A 423 -8.33 -19.08 16.61
C CYS A 423 -7.91 -20.55 16.76
N ARG A 424 -6.66 -20.90 16.42
CA ARG A 424 -6.11 -22.25 16.62
C ARG A 424 -6.04 -22.62 18.10
N MET A 425 -5.54 -21.74 18.96
CA MET A 425 -5.51 -21.97 20.42
C MET A 425 -6.91 -22.17 20.98
N LEU A 426 -7.89 -21.37 20.54
CA LEU A 426 -9.29 -21.53 20.91
C LEU A 426 -9.83 -22.91 20.49
N LEU A 427 -9.56 -23.33 19.25
CA LEU A 427 -9.94 -24.65 18.74
C LEU A 427 -9.34 -25.77 19.59
N LEU A 428 -8.05 -25.71 19.95
CA LEU A 428 -7.38 -26.71 20.81
C LEU A 428 -8.05 -26.83 22.18
N VAL A 429 -8.34 -25.69 22.81
CA VAL A 429 -9.01 -25.67 24.14
C VAL A 429 -10.43 -26.25 24.04
N LEU A 430 -11.19 -25.90 23.02
CA LEU A 430 -12.54 -26.40 22.81
C LEU A 430 -12.56 -27.91 22.53
N ILE A 431 -11.60 -28.42 21.74
CA ILE A 431 -11.42 -29.86 21.49
C ILE A 431 -11.04 -30.59 22.80
N TRP A 432 -10.17 -30.00 23.63
CA TRP A 432 -9.84 -30.58 24.92
C TRP A 432 -11.08 -30.76 25.81
N LEU A 433 -12.00 -29.76 25.80
CA LEU A 433 -13.22 -29.77 26.62
C LEU A 433 -14.33 -30.71 26.08
N TRP A 434 -14.60 -30.65 24.75
CA TRP A 434 -15.79 -31.27 24.16
C TRP A 434 -15.52 -32.11 22.89
N ASP A 435 -14.30 -32.51 22.63
CA ASP A 435 -13.92 -33.35 21.48
C ASP A 435 -14.46 -32.83 20.12
N TRP A 436 -15.19 -33.68 19.42
CA TRP A 436 -15.78 -33.34 18.11
C TRP A 436 -16.75 -32.15 18.16
N TRP A 437 -17.53 -32.06 19.23
CA TRP A 437 -18.42 -30.93 19.46
C TRP A 437 -17.63 -29.64 19.71
N GLY A 438 -16.52 -29.74 20.38
CA GLY A 438 -15.59 -28.64 20.59
C GLY A 438 -14.98 -28.16 19.30
N PHE A 439 -14.59 -29.07 18.41
CA PHE A 439 -14.10 -28.73 17.07
C PHE A 439 -15.16 -28.01 16.23
N ALA A 440 -16.38 -28.56 16.20
CA ALA A 440 -17.50 -27.92 15.49
C ALA A 440 -17.83 -26.54 16.05
N ALA A 441 -17.92 -26.39 17.37
CA ALA A 441 -18.13 -25.10 18.03
C ALA A 441 -17.02 -24.10 17.71
N GLY A 442 -15.76 -24.54 17.74
CA GLY A 442 -14.61 -23.70 17.40
C GLY A 442 -14.63 -23.18 15.96
N ILE A 443 -15.02 -24.03 15.00
CA ILE A 443 -15.23 -23.60 13.60
C ILE A 443 -16.33 -22.53 13.53
N VAL A 444 -17.47 -22.76 14.17
CA VAL A 444 -18.59 -21.82 14.18
C VAL A 444 -18.17 -20.48 14.80
N ILE A 445 -17.45 -20.50 15.92
CA ILE A 445 -16.94 -19.28 16.56
C ILE A 445 -15.97 -18.56 15.63
N THR A 446 -15.02 -19.25 15.03
CA THR A 446 -14.07 -18.66 14.10
C THR A 446 -14.75 -18.01 12.89
N LEU A 447 -15.71 -18.72 12.27
CA LEU A 447 -16.50 -18.16 11.17
C LEU A 447 -17.31 -16.94 11.62
N THR A 448 -17.87 -16.98 12.83
CA THR A 448 -18.59 -15.84 13.41
C THR A 448 -17.66 -14.64 13.61
N LEU A 449 -16.44 -14.86 14.12
CA LEU A 449 -15.44 -13.80 14.26
C LEU A 449 -15.10 -13.16 12.90
N ILE A 450 -14.91 -13.96 11.86
CA ILE A 450 -14.62 -13.47 10.50
C ILE A 450 -15.81 -12.69 9.93
N VAL A 451 -17.04 -13.22 10.06
CA VAL A 451 -18.27 -12.58 9.54
C VAL A 451 -18.58 -11.28 10.28
N THR A 452 -18.35 -11.25 11.59
CA THR A 452 -18.61 -10.07 12.43
C THR A 452 -17.49 -9.05 12.40
N ALA A 453 -16.34 -9.34 11.80
CA ALA A 453 -15.30 -8.36 11.56
C ALA A 453 -15.84 -7.25 10.65
N LYS A 454 -15.94 -6.04 11.18
CA LYS A 454 -16.49 -4.88 10.46
C LYS A 454 -15.33 -4.12 9.83
N PRO A 455 -15.28 -3.98 8.49
CA PRO A 455 -14.38 -3.04 7.85
C PRO A 455 -14.79 -1.61 8.21
N LEU A 456 -13.94 -0.65 7.93
CA LEU A 456 -14.19 0.76 8.22
C LEU A 456 -15.46 1.26 7.54
N VAL A 457 -15.57 1.00 6.24
CA VAL A 457 -16.72 1.26 5.36
C VAL A 457 -16.68 0.26 4.21
N GLY A 458 -17.79 -0.02 3.57
CA GLY A 458 -17.87 -0.80 2.33
C GLY A 458 -18.52 -2.18 2.48
N LYS A 459 -18.25 -3.05 1.54
CA LYS A 459 -18.93 -4.34 1.33
C LYS A 459 -18.35 -5.40 2.26
N GLY A 460 -18.55 -5.41 3.52
CA GLY A 460 -18.19 -6.50 4.45
C GLY A 460 -16.76 -7.06 4.37
N TYR A 461 -16.25 -7.61 5.45
CA TYR A 461 -14.89 -8.15 5.56
C TYR A 461 -14.62 -9.37 4.67
N LEU A 462 -15.69 -10.16 4.41
CA LEU A 462 -15.66 -11.35 3.54
C LEU A 462 -15.86 -11.04 2.05
N TYR A 463 -15.99 -9.78 1.66
CA TYR A 463 -16.09 -9.46 0.23
C TYR A 463 -14.81 -9.92 -0.51
N PRO A 464 -14.91 -10.52 -1.70
CA PRO A 464 -16.07 -10.77 -2.56
C PRO A 464 -16.75 -12.15 -2.38
N LEU A 465 -16.57 -12.82 -1.25
CA LEU A 465 -17.29 -14.06 -0.95
C LEU A 465 -18.74 -13.76 -0.51
N ILE A 466 -18.92 -12.73 0.32
CA ILE A 466 -20.22 -12.26 0.81
C ILE A 466 -20.24 -10.73 0.79
N PRO A 467 -21.07 -10.08 -0.07
CA PRO A 467 -21.84 -10.67 -1.17
C PRO A 467 -20.97 -11.25 -2.28
N PHE A 468 -21.47 -12.30 -2.96
CA PHE A 468 -20.68 -13.04 -3.93
C PHE A 468 -20.46 -12.26 -5.22
N ASP A 469 -19.21 -11.96 -5.55
CA ASP A 469 -18.78 -11.35 -6.81
C ASP A 469 -17.76 -12.25 -7.51
N ARG A 470 -18.27 -13.02 -8.48
CA ARG A 470 -17.44 -13.99 -9.23
C ARG A 470 -16.28 -13.34 -9.98
N LYS A 471 -16.47 -12.12 -10.51
CA LYS A 471 -15.43 -11.42 -11.28
C LYS A 471 -14.28 -10.99 -10.40
N LYS A 472 -14.59 -10.38 -9.24
CA LYS A 472 -13.58 -9.94 -8.28
C LYS A 472 -12.92 -11.12 -7.57
N LEU A 473 -13.68 -12.15 -7.21
CA LEU A 473 -13.11 -13.36 -6.62
C LEU A 473 -12.13 -14.04 -7.59
N ALA A 474 -12.49 -14.15 -8.88
CA ALA A 474 -11.59 -14.72 -9.88
C ALA A 474 -10.33 -13.86 -10.09
N ARG A 475 -10.40 -12.54 -9.96
CA ARG A 475 -9.21 -11.67 -10.01
C ARG A 475 -8.29 -11.87 -8.80
N LEU A 476 -8.87 -12.12 -7.63
CA LEU A 476 -8.13 -12.36 -6.38
C LEU A 476 -7.51 -13.77 -6.32
N LEU A 477 -8.08 -14.77 -7.00
CA LEU A 477 -7.57 -16.15 -7.00
C LEU A 477 -6.68 -16.48 -8.20
N TYR A 478 -6.85 -15.79 -9.33
CA TYR A 478 -6.11 -16.01 -10.55
C TYR A 478 -5.50 -14.71 -11.04
N ARG A 479 -4.17 -14.67 -11.07
CA ARG A 479 -3.46 -13.58 -11.69
C ARG A 479 -3.71 -13.58 -13.22
N ARG A 480 -4.38 -12.53 -13.71
CA ARG A 480 -4.56 -12.32 -15.14
C ARG A 480 -3.38 -11.53 -15.72
N PRO A 481 -2.92 -11.84 -16.93
CA PRO A 481 -1.93 -11.00 -17.62
C PRO A 481 -2.52 -9.60 -17.83
N VAL A 482 -1.69 -8.58 -17.61
CA VAL A 482 -2.03 -7.17 -17.87
C VAL A 482 -2.12 -6.95 -19.37
N THR A 483 -3.26 -7.24 -19.97
CA THR A 483 -3.53 -6.96 -21.38
C THR A 483 -4.70 -6.02 -21.51
N LYS A 484 -4.61 -5.07 -22.45
CA LYS A 484 -5.63 -4.05 -22.76
C LYS A 484 -7.05 -4.58 -23.09
N LYS A 485 -7.26 -5.88 -23.08
CA LYS A 485 -8.53 -6.52 -23.50
C LYS A 485 -9.55 -6.75 -22.36
N ASN A 486 -9.30 -6.28 -21.15
CA ASN A 486 -10.16 -6.57 -19.99
C ASN A 486 -10.58 -5.33 -19.19
N SER A 487 -10.73 -4.17 -19.86
CA SER A 487 -11.47 -3.03 -19.32
C SER A 487 -12.98 -3.21 -19.54
#